data_2c7e8b5cedf3ac03e663303fed262c81
#
_entry.id   2c7e8b5cedf3ac03e663303fed262c81
#
_cell.length_a   1.000
_cell.length_b   1.000
_cell.length_c   1.000
_cell.angle_alpha   90.00
_cell.angle_beta   90.00
_cell.angle_gamma   90.00
#
_symmetry.space_group_name_H-M   'P 1'
#
loop_
_entity.id
_entity.type
_entity.pdbx_description
1 polymer ?
#
loop_
_entity_poly.entity_id
_entity_poly.type
_entity_poly.pdbx_seq_one_letter_code
_entity_poly.pdbx_strand_id
1 'polypeptide(L)'
;MDLRDFEPARTDRRLSGETAQAPALKHRVFFAFVIVQLGVMLLALAVVAPLLSLLLPRRIAGRLGRSAVSMIYRCCWTIAEGLGLMQIDCSDLDVLRNEPGGLIVAGNHPTMLDALLVVARLPRGVCVMKAELMRNIFLGGGARLARYIRNDVGRGMVRDAVQTLREGNQLVLFPEGTRTVAAPINAFKPGITLIAHLAQVPIQTVIVESFSPYLTKGWPLLKAPPVPVRIRLRLGRRFAPEDDHRAQLRRLELYFAEELRP
;
A
#
# COMPACT_ATOMS: atom_id res chain seq x y z
N MET A 1 -10.02 23.51 11.38
CA MET A 1 -9.52 23.58 10.01
C MET A 1 -10.63 23.00 9.14
N ASP A 2 -11.33 23.86 8.38
CA ASP A 2 -12.55 23.50 7.66
C ASP A 2 -12.20 22.62 6.46
N LEU A 3 -12.90 21.49 6.34
CA LEU A 3 -12.65 20.46 5.30
C LEU A 3 -13.05 20.91 3.88
N ARG A 4 -13.46 22.17 3.70
CA ARG A 4 -13.93 22.73 2.42
C ARG A 4 -12.81 23.34 1.56
N ASP A 5 -11.60 23.52 2.11
CA ASP A 5 -10.50 24.22 1.42
C ASP A 5 -9.47 23.26 0.79
N PHE A 6 -9.82 21.98 0.65
CA PHE A 6 -8.91 21.04 -0.02
C PHE A 6 -9.12 21.12 -1.55
N GLU A 7 -8.44 22.07 -2.17
CA GLU A 7 -8.34 22.16 -3.62
C GLU A 7 -7.47 20.98 -4.13
N PRO A 8 -7.95 20.13 -5.05
CA PRO A 8 -7.16 19.02 -5.55
C PRO A 8 -5.93 19.57 -6.27
N ALA A 9 -4.75 19.12 -5.83
CA ALA A 9 -3.47 19.53 -6.39
C ALA A 9 -3.48 19.41 -7.92
N ARG A 10 -3.10 20.51 -8.59
CA ARG A 10 -3.03 20.65 -10.05
C ARG A 10 -2.32 19.46 -10.68
N THR A 11 -2.93 18.91 -11.72
CA THR A 11 -2.39 17.86 -12.59
C THR A 11 -0.96 18.22 -12.99
N ASP A 12 0.03 17.55 -12.41
CA ASP A 12 1.43 17.78 -12.78
C ASP A 12 1.67 17.19 -14.18
N ARG A 13 1.85 18.07 -15.18
CA ARG A 13 2.14 17.74 -16.59
C ARG A 13 3.40 16.88 -16.77
N ARG A 14 4.21 16.68 -15.73
CA ARG A 14 5.46 15.91 -15.83
C ARG A 14 5.24 14.42 -16.08
N LEU A 15 4.08 13.87 -15.72
CA LEU A 15 3.81 12.43 -15.87
C LEU A 15 3.16 12.05 -17.21
N SER A 16 2.65 13.02 -17.98
CA SER A 16 1.84 12.76 -19.19
C SER A 16 2.60 12.80 -20.53
N GLY A 17 3.90 13.16 -20.55
CA GLY A 17 4.59 13.59 -21.77
C GLY A 17 5.54 12.61 -22.48
N GLU A 18 6.02 11.55 -21.83
CA GLU A 18 7.00 10.65 -22.47
C GLU A 18 6.42 9.22 -22.65
N THR A 19 6.52 8.66 -23.83
CA THR A 19 6.14 7.29 -24.10
C THR A 19 7.11 6.30 -23.43
N ALA A 20 6.58 5.33 -22.69
CA ALA A 20 7.38 4.26 -22.08
C ALA A 20 8.05 3.42 -23.17
N GLN A 21 9.38 3.31 -23.14
CA GLN A 21 10.16 2.58 -24.12
C GLN A 21 10.49 1.15 -23.66
N ALA A 22 10.71 0.25 -24.60
CA ALA A 22 11.23 -1.09 -24.30
C ALA A 22 12.57 -0.97 -23.56
N PRO A 23 12.81 -1.77 -22.48
CA PRO A 23 14.00 -1.59 -21.66
C PRO A 23 15.27 -1.96 -22.42
N ALA A 24 16.18 -1.00 -22.59
CA ALA A 24 17.53 -1.26 -23.08
C ALA A 24 18.29 -2.18 -22.11
N LEU A 25 19.40 -2.79 -22.56
CA LEU A 25 20.18 -3.72 -21.75
C LEU A 25 20.57 -3.11 -20.37
N LYS A 26 21.00 -1.85 -20.33
CA LYS A 26 21.32 -1.15 -19.08
C LYS A 26 20.14 -1.16 -18.08
N HIS A 27 18.91 -0.92 -18.56
CA HIS A 27 17.72 -0.91 -17.70
C HIS A 27 17.37 -2.29 -17.18
N ARG A 28 17.63 -3.35 -17.97
CA ARG A 28 17.46 -4.75 -17.50
C ARG A 28 18.46 -5.08 -16.38
N VAL A 29 19.71 -4.63 -16.51
CA VAL A 29 20.74 -4.80 -15.49
C VAL A 29 20.37 -4.03 -14.22
N PHE A 30 19.96 -2.77 -14.34
CA PHE A 30 19.53 -1.96 -13.20
C PHE A 30 18.27 -2.53 -12.53
N PHE A 31 17.33 -3.02 -13.33
CA PHE A 31 16.14 -3.70 -12.80
C PHE A 31 16.51 -4.95 -11.99
N ALA A 32 17.39 -5.81 -12.54
CA ALA A 32 17.88 -7.00 -11.83
C ALA A 32 18.59 -6.61 -10.52
N PHE A 33 19.43 -5.55 -10.55
CA PHE A 33 20.08 -5.01 -9.37
C PHE A 33 19.08 -4.60 -8.29
N VAL A 34 18.05 -3.83 -8.64
CA VAL A 34 17.01 -3.37 -7.70
C VAL A 34 16.25 -4.55 -7.09
N ILE A 35 15.89 -5.55 -7.90
CA ILE A 35 15.20 -6.76 -7.41
C ILE A 35 16.09 -7.57 -6.46
N VAL A 36 17.36 -7.77 -6.80
CA VAL A 36 18.31 -8.50 -5.93
C VAL A 36 18.53 -7.72 -4.63
N GLN A 37 18.79 -6.42 -4.71
CA GLN A 37 18.96 -5.55 -3.54
C GLN A 37 17.74 -5.60 -2.61
N LEU A 38 16.53 -5.50 -3.16
CA LEU A 38 15.29 -5.63 -2.39
C LEU A 38 15.19 -7.02 -1.74
N GLY A 39 15.49 -8.08 -2.50
CA GLY A 39 15.47 -9.46 -2.00
C GLY A 39 16.45 -9.66 -0.84
N VAL A 40 17.69 -9.16 -0.96
CA VAL A 40 18.70 -9.24 0.10
C VAL A 40 18.26 -8.51 1.36
N MET A 41 17.73 -7.29 1.24
CA MET A 41 17.25 -6.50 2.40
C MET A 41 16.06 -7.18 3.10
N LEU A 42 15.12 -7.72 2.34
CA LEU A 42 13.96 -8.42 2.90
C LEU A 42 14.37 -9.74 3.56
N LEU A 43 15.32 -10.48 2.97
CA LEU A 43 15.85 -11.71 3.54
C LEU A 43 16.64 -11.43 4.84
N ALA A 44 17.47 -10.40 4.86
CA ALA A 44 18.18 -9.97 6.07
C ALA A 44 17.19 -9.63 7.19
N LEU A 45 16.13 -8.87 6.88
CA LEU A 45 15.07 -8.61 7.85
C LEU A 45 14.37 -9.91 8.30
N ALA A 46 14.12 -10.86 7.38
CA ALA A 46 13.46 -12.11 7.70
C ALA A 46 14.30 -13.00 8.65
N VAL A 47 15.62 -12.96 8.52
CA VAL A 47 16.57 -13.66 9.42
C VAL A 47 16.61 -13.00 10.81
N VAL A 48 16.62 -11.68 10.87
CA VAL A 48 16.69 -10.93 12.14
C VAL A 48 15.35 -10.86 12.88
N ALA A 49 14.24 -10.94 12.16
CA ALA A 49 12.90 -10.77 12.72
C ALA A 49 12.55 -11.74 13.87
N PRO A 50 12.87 -13.04 13.84
CA PRO A 50 12.61 -13.96 14.96
C PRO A 50 13.34 -13.54 16.23
N LEU A 51 14.61 -13.14 16.11
CA LEU A 51 15.42 -12.68 17.25
C LEU A 51 14.83 -11.42 17.87
N LEU A 52 14.48 -10.42 17.06
CA LEU A 52 13.83 -9.21 17.56
C LEU A 52 12.47 -9.50 18.21
N SER A 53 11.73 -10.47 17.67
CA SER A 53 10.43 -10.88 18.22
C SER A 53 10.57 -11.60 19.56
N LEU A 54 11.69 -12.25 19.81
CA LEU A 54 11.99 -12.95 21.06
C LEU A 54 12.48 -11.98 22.15
N LEU A 55 13.35 -11.04 21.76
CA LEU A 55 14.06 -10.17 22.72
C LEU A 55 13.25 -8.92 23.10
N LEU A 56 12.32 -8.47 22.25
CA LEU A 56 11.61 -7.23 22.44
C LEU A 56 10.12 -7.43 22.79
N PRO A 57 9.56 -6.57 23.65
CA PRO A 57 8.11 -6.54 23.86
C PRO A 57 7.36 -6.39 22.53
N ARG A 58 6.26 -7.11 22.38
CA ARG A 58 5.48 -7.20 21.13
C ARG A 58 5.16 -5.83 20.49
N ARG A 59 4.89 -4.80 21.29
CA ARG A 59 4.60 -3.45 20.82
C ARG A 59 5.83 -2.78 20.18
N ILE A 60 6.99 -2.94 20.81
CA ILE A 60 8.26 -2.38 20.31
C ILE A 60 8.69 -3.12 19.05
N ALA A 61 8.70 -4.45 19.08
CA ALA A 61 9.04 -5.28 17.92
C ALA A 61 8.15 -4.93 16.71
N GLY A 62 6.84 -4.77 16.90
CA GLY A 62 5.92 -4.39 15.84
C GLY A 62 6.20 -3.01 15.25
N ARG A 63 6.52 -2.01 16.07
CA ARG A 63 6.89 -0.66 15.60
C ARG A 63 8.19 -0.69 14.80
N LEU A 64 9.21 -1.36 15.30
CA LEU A 64 10.48 -1.52 14.61
C LEU A 64 10.31 -2.26 13.28
N GLY A 65 9.52 -3.35 13.26
CA GLY A 65 9.23 -4.10 12.05
C GLY A 65 8.57 -3.25 10.97
N ARG A 66 7.56 -2.46 11.32
CA ARG A 66 6.90 -1.54 10.38
C ARG A 66 7.86 -0.49 9.85
N SER A 67 8.63 0.14 10.73
CA SER A 67 9.63 1.15 10.33
C SER A 67 10.70 0.55 9.43
N ALA A 68 11.19 -0.65 9.75
CA ALA A 68 12.18 -1.35 8.93
C ALA A 68 11.64 -1.69 7.53
N VAL A 69 10.42 -2.25 7.45
CA VAL A 69 9.76 -2.55 6.16
C VAL A 69 9.54 -1.28 5.35
N SER A 70 9.04 -0.20 5.98
CA SER A 70 8.86 1.10 5.32
C SER A 70 10.18 1.64 4.78
N MET A 71 11.25 1.57 5.58
CA MET A 71 12.57 2.05 5.17
C MET A 71 13.15 1.23 4.02
N ILE A 72 13.04 -0.10 4.05
CA ILE A 72 13.50 -0.98 2.97
C ILE A 72 12.84 -0.61 1.65
N TYR A 73 11.51 -0.45 1.64
CA TYR A 73 10.80 -0.06 0.43
C TYR A 73 11.17 1.36 -0.03
N ARG A 74 11.27 2.32 0.88
CA ARG A 74 11.72 3.68 0.52
C ARG A 74 13.09 3.67 -0.13
N CYS A 75 14.06 2.99 0.46
CA CYS A 75 15.39 2.85 -0.11
C CYS A 75 15.34 2.25 -1.53
N CYS A 76 14.58 1.16 -1.69
CA CYS A 76 14.41 0.50 -2.98
C CYS A 76 13.83 1.45 -4.05
N TRP A 77 12.79 2.21 -3.70
CA TRP A 77 12.15 3.14 -4.66
C TRP A 77 13.06 4.33 -4.98
N THR A 78 13.76 4.90 -4.01
CA THR A 78 14.74 5.98 -4.26
C THR A 78 15.85 5.52 -5.21
N ILE A 79 16.34 4.28 -5.05
CA ILE A 79 17.34 3.73 -5.96
C ILE A 79 16.74 3.51 -7.35
N ALA A 80 15.53 2.97 -7.46
CA ALA A 80 14.87 2.74 -8.73
C ALA A 80 14.59 4.05 -9.50
N GLU A 81 14.24 5.13 -8.80
CA GLU A 81 14.09 6.47 -9.38
C GLU A 81 15.43 7.05 -9.82
N GLY A 82 16.48 6.96 -8.97
CA GLY A 82 17.83 7.42 -9.30
C GLY A 82 18.44 6.70 -10.51
N LEU A 83 18.05 5.45 -10.76
CA LEU A 83 18.46 4.67 -11.94
C LEU A 83 17.56 4.92 -13.18
N GLY A 84 16.56 5.79 -13.09
CA GLY A 84 15.63 6.09 -14.18
C GLY A 84 14.64 4.98 -14.50
N LEU A 85 14.46 4.01 -13.62
CA LEU A 85 13.53 2.90 -13.82
C LEU A 85 12.09 3.28 -13.49
N MET A 86 11.89 4.20 -12.55
CA MET A 86 10.59 4.59 -12.04
C MET A 86 10.48 6.11 -11.90
N GLN A 87 9.23 6.58 -11.99
CA GLN A 87 8.81 7.94 -11.62
C GLN A 87 7.61 7.78 -10.68
N ILE A 88 7.81 8.11 -9.42
CA ILE A 88 6.83 7.87 -8.35
C ILE A 88 6.43 9.20 -7.73
N ASP A 89 5.15 9.52 -7.81
CA ASP A 89 4.56 10.63 -7.06
C ASP A 89 3.63 10.07 -5.99
N CYS A 90 4.05 10.18 -4.75
CA CYS A 90 3.27 9.80 -3.57
C CYS A 90 3.48 10.78 -2.41
N SER A 91 3.81 12.03 -2.73
CA SER A 91 4.08 13.11 -1.79
C SER A 91 2.86 13.43 -0.92
N ASP A 92 1.66 13.33 -1.48
CA ASP A 92 0.41 13.57 -0.76
C ASP A 92 0.27 12.69 0.49
N LEU A 93 0.81 11.45 0.45
CA LEU A 93 0.71 10.52 1.57
C LEU A 93 1.56 10.94 2.79
N ASP A 94 2.51 11.85 2.62
CA ASP A 94 3.40 12.26 3.71
C ASP A 94 2.65 12.96 4.85
N VAL A 95 1.52 13.63 4.57
CA VAL A 95 0.68 14.24 5.61
C VAL A 95 0.09 13.21 6.57
N LEU A 96 -0.10 11.96 6.11
CA LEU A 96 -0.66 10.88 6.93
C LEU A 96 0.36 10.29 7.92
N ARG A 97 1.64 10.57 7.78
CA ARG A 97 2.69 9.99 8.66
C ARG A 97 2.50 10.31 10.13
N ASN A 98 2.06 11.54 10.40
CA ASN A 98 1.88 12.06 11.74
C ASN A 98 0.40 12.18 12.14
N GLU A 99 -0.50 11.62 11.34
CA GLU A 99 -1.94 11.64 11.61
C GLU A 99 -2.23 10.98 12.95
N PRO A 100 -2.88 11.66 13.90
CA PRO A 100 -3.17 11.10 15.22
C PRO A 100 -4.29 10.04 15.15
N GLY A 101 -4.26 9.11 16.10
CA GLY A 101 -5.31 8.08 16.21
C GLY A 101 -5.21 6.97 15.19
N GLY A 102 -6.25 6.14 15.12
CA GLY A 102 -6.42 5.08 14.14
C GLY A 102 -6.97 5.62 12.83
N LEU A 103 -6.49 5.09 11.71
CA LEU A 103 -6.91 5.50 10.38
C LEU A 103 -6.92 4.29 9.44
N ILE A 104 -8.00 4.08 8.69
CA ILE A 104 -7.98 3.14 7.57
C ILE A 104 -7.50 3.89 6.33
N VAL A 105 -6.44 3.38 5.71
CA VAL A 105 -5.92 3.88 4.43
C VAL A 105 -6.34 2.89 3.36
N ALA A 106 -7.28 3.30 2.51
CA ALA A 106 -7.93 2.45 1.52
C ALA A 106 -7.54 2.88 0.10
N GLY A 107 -6.96 1.98 -0.69
CA GLY A 107 -6.60 2.23 -2.09
C GLY A 107 -7.30 1.30 -3.06
N ASN A 108 -7.49 1.73 -4.33
CA ASN A 108 -7.67 0.79 -5.43
C ASN A 108 -6.36 0.03 -5.70
N HIS A 109 -6.43 -1.11 -6.36
CA HIS A 109 -5.29 -2.05 -6.41
C HIS A 109 -4.92 -2.46 -7.84
N PRO A 110 -4.52 -1.54 -8.73
CA PRO A 110 -4.16 -1.87 -10.12
C PRO A 110 -2.92 -2.75 -10.22
N THR A 111 -1.93 -2.58 -9.33
CA THR A 111 -0.64 -3.28 -9.40
C THR A 111 -0.21 -3.85 -8.05
N MET A 112 0.79 -4.72 -8.04
CA MET A 112 1.39 -5.22 -6.79
C MET A 112 2.25 -4.15 -6.09
N LEU A 113 2.66 -3.08 -6.79
CA LEU A 113 3.48 -2.01 -6.23
C LEU A 113 2.70 -1.14 -5.24
N ASP A 114 1.39 -1.03 -5.39
CA ASP A 114 0.54 -0.10 -4.66
C ASP A 114 0.69 -0.26 -3.15
N ALA A 115 0.58 -1.51 -2.67
CA ALA A 115 0.75 -1.82 -1.25
C ALA A 115 2.15 -1.46 -0.74
N LEU A 116 3.18 -1.72 -1.55
CA LEU A 116 4.57 -1.46 -1.19
C LEU A 116 4.86 0.04 -1.15
N LEU A 117 4.27 0.82 -2.07
CA LEU A 117 4.39 2.28 -2.12
C LEU A 117 3.67 2.94 -0.95
N VAL A 118 2.44 2.52 -0.64
CA VAL A 118 1.69 3.04 0.51
C VAL A 118 2.44 2.74 1.81
N VAL A 119 2.90 1.49 2.02
CA VAL A 119 3.65 1.10 3.22
C VAL A 119 4.99 1.84 3.33
N ALA A 120 5.66 2.12 2.21
CA ALA A 120 6.89 2.91 2.20
C ALA A 120 6.69 4.31 2.80
N ARG A 121 5.51 4.92 2.64
CA ARG A 121 5.18 6.26 3.17
C ARG A 121 4.63 6.22 4.59
N LEU A 122 4.06 5.09 5.05
CA LEU A 122 3.36 4.96 6.31
C LEU A 122 4.10 4.05 7.31
N PRO A 123 5.08 4.56 8.09
CA PRO A 123 5.86 3.75 9.04
C PRO A 123 5.03 3.20 10.21
N ARG A 124 3.78 3.64 10.39
CA ARG A 124 2.81 3.09 11.34
C ARG A 124 1.80 2.16 10.66
N GLY A 125 1.92 1.99 9.34
CA GLY A 125 0.99 1.19 8.52
C GLY A 125 1.07 -0.30 8.84
N VAL A 126 -0.07 -0.89 9.20
CA VAL A 126 -0.27 -2.33 9.30
C VAL A 126 -1.04 -2.77 8.06
N CYS A 127 -0.44 -3.60 7.23
CA CYS A 127 -1.06 -4.04 5.98
C CYS A 127 -1.87 -5.32 6.19
N VAL A 128 -3.06 -5.38 5.57
CA VAL A 128 -3.79 -6.64 5.40
C VAL A 128 -3.27 -7.33 4.16
N MET A 129 -2.72 -8.52 4.29
CA MET A 129 -2.07 -9.23 3.19
C MET A 129 -2.51 -10.69 3.10
N LYS A 130 -2.30 -11.30 1.93
CA LYS A 130 -2.60 -12.72 1.72
C LYS A 130 -1.73 -13.61 2.62
N ALA A 131 -2.35 -14.66 3.18
CA ALA A 131 -1.66 -15.62 4.04
C ALA A 131 -0.44 -16.28 3.37
N GLU A 132 -0.53 -16.53 2.07
CA GLU A 132 0.57 -17.12 1.28
C GLU A 132 1.81 -16.24 1.31
N LEU A 133 1.65 -14.90 1.24
CA LEU A 133 2.76 -13.95 1.31
C LEU A 133 3.45 -13.96 2.68
N MET A 134 2.73 -14.28 3.75
CA MET A 134 3.34 -14.45 5.08
C MET A 134 4.19 -15.72 5.22
N ARG A 135 4.03 -16.69 4.32
CA ARG A 135 4.87 -17.88 4.23
C ARG A 135 6.07 -17.68 3.32
N ASN A 136 6.09 -16.61 2.54
CA ASN A 136 7.21 -16.30 1.65
C ASN A 136 8.47 -15.99 2.45
N ILE A 137 9.62 -16.54 2.03
CA ILE A 137 10.89 -16.40 2.74
C ILE A 137 11.41 -14.96 2.82
N PHE A 138 11.10 -14.13 1.82
CA PHE A 138 11.51 -12.73 1.78
C PHE A 138 10.54 -11.83 2.56
N LEU A 139 9.23 -12.02 2.37
CA LEU A 139 8.21 -11.11 2.93
C LEU A 139 7.76 -11.51 4.34
N GLY A 140 7.71 -12.82 4.61
CA GLY A 140 7.04 -13.35 5.80
C GLY A 140 7.68 -12.95 7.12
N GLY A 141 9.00 -12.86 7.19
CA GLY A 141 9.72 -12.45 8.40
C GLY A 141 9.37 -10.99 8.78
N GLY A 142 9.55 -10.08 7.84
CA GLY A 142 9.21 -8.66 8.01
C GLY A 142 7.74 -8.45 8.30
N ALA A 143 6.84 -9.14 7.59
CA ALA A 143 5.39 -9.05 7.80
C ALA A 143 4.96 -9.50 9.21
N ARG A 144 5.52 -10.61 9.71
CA ARG A 144 5.26 -11.09 11.08
C ARG A 144 5.79 -10.12 12.13
N LEU A 145 7.02 -9.62 11.96
CA LEU A 145 7.61 -8.63 12.87
C LEU A 145 6.78 -7.34 12.86
N ALA A 146 6.38 -6.86 11.68
CA ALA A 146 5.51 -5.68 11.51
C ALA A 146 4.07 -5.89 12.03
N ARG A 147 3.70 -7.13 12.38
CA ARG A 147 2.35 -7.53 12.82
C ARG A 147 1.28 -7.27 11.75
N TYR A 148 1.60 -7.55 10.49
CA TYR A 148 0.64 -7.47 9.41
C TYR A 148 -0.47 -8.52 9.59
N ILE A 149 -1.65 -8.20 9.11
CA ILE A 149 -2.87 -8.99 9.34
C ILE A 149 -3.10 -9.91 8.14
N ARG A 150 -3.42 -11.17 8.42
CA ARG A 150 -3.76 -12.16 7.39
C ARG A 150 -5.21 -11.99 6.95
N ASN A 151 -5.45 -12.06 5.65
CA ASN A 151 -6.79 -11.91 5.07
C ASN A 151 -7.65 -13.18 5.10
N ASP A 152 -7.11 -14.34 5.49
CA ASP A 152 -7.78 -15.65 5.47
C ASP A 152 -8.44 -16.04 6.80
N VAL A 153 -8.33 -15.23 7.85
CA VAL A 153 -8.78 -15.59 9.21
C VAL A 153 -10.24 -15.15 9.48
N GLY A 154 -10.99 -14.71 8.48
CA GLY A 154 -12.41 -14.37 8.63
C GLY A 154 -12.66 -13.34 9.74
N ARG A 155 -13.47 -13.74 10.77
CA ARG A 155 -13.78 -12.86 11.93
C ARG A 155 -12.53 -12.45 12.72
N GLY A 156 -11.48 -13.25 12.72
CA GLY A 156 -10.20 -12.94 13.36
C GLY A 156 -9.52 -11.72 12.70
N MET A 157 -9.56 -11.63 11.36
CA MET A 157 -9.03 -10.48 10.63
C MET A 157 -9.72 -9.17 11.06
N VAL A 158 -11.04 -9.16 11.16
CA VAL A 158 -11.80 -7.97 11.58
C VAL A 158 -11.42 -7.56 13.01
N ARG A 159 -11.35 -8.53 13.94
CA ARG A 159 -10.95 -8.28 15.33
C ARG A 159 -9.54 -7.69 15.42
N ASP A 160 -8.58 -8.27 14.71
CA ASP A 160 -7.18 -7.84 14.73
C ASP A 160 -7.01 -6.46 14.06
N ALA A 161 -7.80 -6.17 13.02
CA ALA A 161 -7.86 -4.87 12.38
C ALA A 161 -8.41 -3.78 13.33
N VAL A 162 -9.55 -4.06 13.99
CA VAL A 162 -10.15 -3.15 14.98
C VAL A 162 -9.19 -2.88 16.13
N GLN A 163 -8.53 -3.92 16.65
CA GLN A 163 -7.55 -3.77 17.73
C GLN A 163 -6.37 -2.90 17.28
N THR A 164 -5.85 -3.13 16.07
CA THR A 164 -4.76 -2.35 15.47
C THR A 164 -5.11 -0.85 15.39
N LEU A 165 -6.32 -0.54 14.97
CA LEU A 165 -6.83 0.83 14.85
C LEU A 165 -7.01 1.49 16.23
N ARG A 166 -7.55 0.76 17.22
CA ARG A 166 -7.69 1.25 18.60
C ARG A 166 -6.35 1.51 19.30
N GLU A 167 -5.30 0.80 18.88
CA GLU A 167 -3.92 1.07 19.31
C GLU A 167 -3.30 2.32 18.64
N GLY A 168 -4.07 3.05 17.82
CA GLY A 168 -3.64 4.25 17.12
C GLY A 168 -2.76 4.00 15.90
N ASN A 169 -2.75 2.77 15.35
CA ASN A 169 -2.02 2.46 14.11
C ASN A 169 -2.88 2.76 12.88
N GLN A 170 -2.22 2.82 11.72
CA GLN A 170 -2.88 2.94 10.43
C GLN A 170 -3.09 1.55 9.82
N LEU A 171 -4.27 1.27 9.28
CA LEU A 171 -4.58 0.03 8.60
C LEU A 171 -4.57 0.24 7.10
N VAL A 172 -3.60 -0.33 6.41
CA VAL A 172 -3.53 -0.29 4.95
C VAL A 172 -4.32 -1.47 4.38
N LEU A 173 -5.36 -1.16 3.62
CA LEU A 173 -6.29 -2.17 3.10
C LEU A 173 -6.72 -1.82 1.68
N PHE A 174 -6.77 -2.84 0.82
CA PHE A 174 -7.30 -2.75 -0.54
C PHE A 174 -8.66 -3.45 -0.56
N PRO A 175 -9.77 -2.70 -0.63
CA PRO A 175 -11.11 -3.26 -0.42
C PRO A 175 -11.53 -4.25 -1.50
N GLU A 176 -10.93 -4.22 -2.67
CA GLU A 176 -11.09 -5.23 -3.72
C GLU A 176 -10.64 -6.63 -3.29
N GLY A 177 -9.68 -6.72 -2.34
CA GLY A 177 -9.10 -7.98 -1.85
C GLY A 177 -8.24 -8.73 -2.86
N THR A 178 -8.07 -8.20 -4.06
CA THR A 178 -7.18 -8.68 -5.13
C THR A 178 -6.83 -7.50 -6.04
N ARG A 179 -5.81 -7.64 -6.89
CA ARG A 179 -5.52 -6.63 -7.93
C ARG A 179 -6.70 -6.45 -8.86
N THR A 180 -6.94 -5.19 -9.27
CA THR A 180 -8.02 -4.82 -10.19
C THR A 180 -7.91 -5.61 -11.50
N VAL A 181 -9.02 -6.17 -11.94
CA VAL A 181 -9.14 -6.93 -13.20
C VAL A 181 -10.17 -6.28 -14.11
N ALA A 182 -11.29 -5.85 -13.52
CA ALA A 182 -12.36 -5.14 -14.22
C ALA A 182 -12.22 -3.64 -13.95
N ALA A 183 -11.90 -2.86 -15.00
CA ALA A 183 -11.79 -1.41 -14.87
C ALA A 183 -13.18 -0.78 -14.58
N PRO A 184 -13.25 0.30 -13.79
CA PRO A 184 -12.13 0.97 -13.12
C PRO A 184 -11.70 0.29 -11.81
N ILE A 185 -12.57 -0.49 -11.15
CA ILE A 185 -12.32 -1.23 -9.90
C ILE A 185 -13.09 -2.55 -9.88
N ASN A 186 -12.63 -3.52 -9.09
CA ASN A 186 -13.46 -4.68 -8.74
C ASN A 186 -14.44 -4.31 -7.61
N ALA A 187 -15.50 -5.10 -7.43
CA ALA A 187 -16.42 -4.96 -6.30
C ALA A 187 -15.69 -5.01 -4.95
N PHE A 188 -16.05 -4.13 -4.03
CA PHE A 188 -15.44 -4.02 -2.71
C PHE A 188 -15.99 -5.05 -1.73
N LYS A 189 -15.12 -5.54 -0.88
CA LYS A 189 -15.50 -6.43 0.23
C LYS A 189 -16.02 -5.61 1.41
N PRO A 190 -17.14 -6.03 2.04
CA PRO A 190 -17.80 -5.24 3.10
C PRO A 190 -16.97 -5.12 4.39
N GLY A 191 -15.88 -5.86 4.52
CA GLY A 191 -15.02 -5.83 5.69
C GLY A 191 -14.47 -4.45 6.03
N ILE A 192 -14.20 -3.60 5.03
CA ILE A 192 -13.61 -2.27 5.27
C ILE A 192 -14.54 -1.35 6.06
N THR A 193 -15.80 -1.24 5.66
CA THR A 193 -16.78 -0.38 6.33
C THR A 193 -17.22 -0.95 7.68
N LEU A 194 -17.30 -2.28 7.79
CA LEU A 194 -17.52 -2.94 9.08
C LEU A 194 -16.38 -2.64 10.08
N ILE A 195 -15.12 -2.70 9.65
CA ILE A 195 -13.97 -2.37 10.49
C ILE A 195 -14.01 -0.90 10.90
N ALA A 196 -14.31 0.03 9.97
CA ALA A 196 -14.44 1.45 10.25
C ALA A 196 -15.51 1.72 11.31
N HIS A 197 -16.70 1.10 11.16
CA HIS A 197 -17.79 1.20 12.11
C HIS A 197 -17.41 0.65 13.49
N LEU A 198 -16.85 -0.56 13.58
CA LEU A 198 -16.48 -1.18 14.86
C LEU A 198 -15.32 -0.48 15.57
N ALA A 199 -14.40 0.09 14.84
CA ALA A 199 -13.27 0.83 15.38
C ALA A 199 -13.58 2.31 15.63
N GLN A 200 -14.68 2.85 15.07
CA GLN A 200 -15.07 4.27 15.08
C GLN A 200 -13.95 5.18 14.55
N VAL A 201 -13.37 4.78 13.39
CA VAL A 201 -12.28 5.52 12.74
C VAL A 201 -12.63 5.83 11.29
N PRO A 202 -12.10 6.94 10.73
CA PRO A 202 -12.36 7.29 9.35
C PRO A 202 -11.60 6.39 8.36
N ILE A 203 -12.11 6.38 7.11
CA ILE A 203 -11.46 5.80 5.95
C ILE A 203 -10.89 6.94 5.10
N GLN A 204 -9.58 7.01 4.98
CA GLN A 204 -8.88 7.88 4.03
C GLN A 204 -8.68 7.13 2.72
N THR A 205 -9.22 7.63 1.64
CA THR A 205 -9.01 7.02 0.33
C THR A 205 -7.68 7.45 -0.28
N VAL A 206 -7.05 6.54 -0.99
CA VAL A 206 -5.84 6.78 -1.80
C VAL A 206 -6.15 6.32 -3.22
N ILE A 207 -6.06 7.24 -4.16
CA ILE A 207 -6.27 6.94 -5.57
C ILE A 207 -4.92 6.59 -6.18
N VAL A 208 -4.80 5.35 -6.67
CA VAL A 208 -3.60 4.83 -7.31
C VAL A 208 -3.80 4.86 -8.82
N GLU A 209 -2.99 5.67 -9.48
CA GLU A 209 -2.95 5.81 -10.93
C GLU A 209 -1.67 5.17 -11.46
N SER A 210 -1.81 4.05 -12.17
CA SER A 210 -0.66 3.36 -12.79
C SER A 210 -0.69 3.57 -14.30
N PHE A 211 0.34 4.21 -14.83
CA PHE A 211 0.51 4.45 -16.27
C PHE A 211 1.37 3.38 -16.93
N SER A 212 1.59 2.26 -16.24
CA SER A 212 2.37 1.12 -16.72
C SER A 212 1.63 -0.18 -16.41
N PRO A 213 1.70 -1.19 -17.30
CA PRO A 213 1.15 -2.51 -17.04
C PRO A 213 1.99 -3.33 -16.06
N TYR A 214 3.11 -2.78 -15.55
CA TYR A 214 4.03 -3.49 -14.67
C TYR A 214 3.37 -3.98 -13.40
N LEU A 215 3.51 -5.27 -13.12
CA LEU A 215 2.93 -5.96 -11.97
C LEU A 215 1.40 -5.88 -11.83
N THR A 216 0.69 -5.57 -12.92
CA THR A 216 -0.74 -5.86 -13.01
C THR A 216 -0.99 -7.37 -12.86
N LYS A 217 -2.24 -7.79 -12.72
CA LYS A 217 -2.55 -9.21 -12.55
C LYS A 217 -2.10 -10.02 -13.78
N GLY A 218 -1.28 -11.05 -13.55
CA GLY A 218 -0.70 -11.89 -14.62
C GLY A 218 0.69 -11.46 -15.09
N TRP A 219 1.19 -10.27 -14.70
CA TRP A 219 2.55 -9.86 -15.07
C TRP A 219 3.61 -10.72 -14.36
N PRO A 220 4.58 -11.32 -15.10
CA PRO A 220 5.66 -12.10 -14.50
C PRO A 220 6.60 -11.21 -13.67
N LEU A 221 6.86 -11.57 -12.41
CA LEU A 221 7.62 -10.75 -11.46
C LEU A 221 9.00 -10.32 -11.98
N LEU A 222 9.71 -11.23 -12.64
CA LEU A 222 11.08 -11.00 -13.13
C LEU A 222 11.14 -10.42 -14.55
N LYS A 223 10.01 -10.17 -15.19
CA LYS A 223 9.96 -9.52 -16.50
C LYS A 223 10.16 -8.03 -16.33
N ALA A 224 11.28 -7.51 -16.85
CA ALA A 224 11.56 -6.08 -16.84
C ALA A 224 10.46 -5.29 -17.60
N PRO A 225 9.91 -4.23 -17.00
CA PRO A 225 8.89 -3.40 -17.64
C PRO A 225 9.48 -2.44 -18.68
N PRO A 226 8.64 -1.86 -19.54
CA PRO A 226 8.98 -0.60 -20.21
C PRO A 226 9.28 0.47 -19.16
N VAL A 227 10.26 1.31 -19.43
CA VAL A 227 10.74 2.35 -18.49
C VAL A 227 10.58 3.76 -19.06
N PRO A 228 10.36 4.75 -18.19
CA PRO A 228 10.15 4.63 -16.74
C PRO A 228 8.75 4.07 -16.40
N VAL A 229 8.67 3.27 -15.32
CA VAL A 229 7.39 2.89 -14.72
C VAL A 229 6.84 4.10 -13.98
N ARG A 230 5.66 4.58 -14.36
CA ARG A 230 5.04 5.78 -13.79
C ARG A 230 3.86 5.41 -12.93
N ILE A 231 3.88 5.87 -11.67
CA ILE A 231 2.81 5.62 -10.70
C ILE A 231 2.61 6.90 -9.88
N ARG A 232 1.35 7.27 -9.71
CA ARG A 232 0.93 8.35 -8.83
C ARG A 232 -0.03 7.82 -7.78
N LEU A 233 0.18 8.23 -6.52
CA LEU A 233 -0.70 8.00 -5.40
C LEU A 233 -1.13 9.36 -4.86
N ARG A 234 -2.41 9.69 -4.98
CA ARG A 234 -2.97 10.93 -4.43
C ARG A 234 -3.98 10.64 -3.33
N LEU A 235 -4.09 11.56 -2.39
CA LEU A 235 -5.17 11.50 -1.41
C LEU A 235 -6.51 11.83 -2.06
N GLY A 236 -7.49 11.03 -1.75
CA GLY A 236 -8.87 11.29 -2.09
C GLY A 236 -9.69 11.69 -0.85
N ARG A 237 -10.99 11.56 -0.95
CA ARG A 237 -11.95 11.93 0.09
C ARG A 237 -11.76 11.08 1.36
N ARG A 238 -11.98 11.71 2.53
CA ARG A 238 -12.06 11.03 3.82
C ARG A 238 -13.52 10.76 4.15
N PHE A 239 -13.83 9.52 4.52
CA PHE A 239 -15.16 9.07 4.93
C PHE A 239 -15.18 8.84 6.44
N ALA A 240 -16.06 9.51 7.15
CA ALA A 240 -16.32 9.24 8.56
C ALA A 240 -16.96 7.85 8.72
N PRO A 241 -16.81 7.18 9.89
CA PRO A 241 -17.51 5.94 10.15
C PRO A 241 -19.04 6.19 10.19
N GLU A 242 -19.81 5.23 9.69
CA GLU A 242 -21.27 5.33 9.61
C GLU A 242 -21.92 4.07 10.16
N ASP A 243 -23.16 4.19 10.68
CA ASP A 243 -23.92 3.05 11.20
C ASP A 243 -24.38 2.14 10.07
N ASP A 244 -24.88 2.69 8.96
CA ASP A 244 -25.17 1.92 7.76
C ASP A 244 -23.90 1.66 6.95
N HIS A 245 -23.08 0.71 7.44
CA HIS A 245 -21.86 0.33 6.78
C HIS A 245 -22.07 -0.26 5.36
N ARG A 246 -23.28 -0.75 5.02
CA ARG A 246 -23.58 -1.21 3.65
C ARG A 246 -23.81 -0.04 2.69
N ALA A 247 -24.55 0.98 3.13
CA ALA A 247 -24.71 2.19 2.34
C ALA A 247 -23.36 2.93 2.19
N GLN A 248 -22.55 2.98 3.25
CA GLN A 248 -21.19 3.52 3.18
C GLN A 248 -20.32 2.79 2.15
N LEU A 249 -20.40 1.44 2.07
CA LEU A 249 -19.65 0.66 1.08
C LEU A 249 -20.01 1.06 -0.35
N ARG A 250 -21.32 1.19 -0.65
CA ARG A 250 -21.77 1.63 -1.98
C ARG A 250 -21.28 3.02 -2.34
N ARG A 251 -21.32 3.98 -1.38
CA ARG A 251 -20.76 5.32 -1.61
C ARG A 251 -19.25 5.31 -1.85
N LEU A 252 -18.53 4.46 -1.13
CA LEU A 252 -17.09 4.31 -1.31
C LEU A 252 -16.76 3.72 -2.71
N GLU A 253 -17.49 2.71 -3.16
CA GLU A 253 -17.34 2.13 -4.51
C GLU A 253 -17.64 3.16 -5.61
N LEU A 254 -18.75 3.88 -5.48
CA LEU A 254 -19.13 4.91 -6.44
C LEU A 254 -18.07 6.01 -6.52
N TYR A 255 -17.55 6.46 -5.37
CA TYR A 255 -16.50 7.46 -5.32
C TYR A 255 -15.23 6.99 -6.07
N PHE A 256 -14.75 5.79 -5.81
CA PHE A 256 -13.59 5.26 -6.52
C PHE A 256 -13.85 5.09 -8.02
N ALA A 257 -15.05 4.64 -8.39
CA ALA A 257 -15.43 4.50 -9.79
C ALA A 257 -15.48 5.86 -10.52
N GLU A 258 -15.88 6.92 -9.83
CA GLU A 258 -15.88 8.30 -10.37
C GLU A 258 -14.47 8.86 -10.52
N GLU A 259 -13.63 8.72 -9.48
CA GLU A 259 -12.26 9.24 -9.46
C GLU A 259 -11.33 8.56 -10.49
N LEU A 260 -11.64 7.33 -10.89
CA LEU A 260 -10.85 6.52 -11.81
C LEU A 260 -11.46 6.43 -13.22
N ARG A 261 -12.49 7.21 -13.51
CA ARG A 261 -12.99 7.35 -14.89
C ARG A 261 -11.90 7.95 -15.77
N PRO A 262 -11.69 7.39 -16.97
CA PRO A 262 -10.70 7.90 -17.91
C PRO A 262 -11.05 9.30 -18.42
#